data_7a8983d8fba19bbe929b45fd6998acf8
#
_entry.id   7a8983d8fba19bbe929b45fd6998acf8
#
_cell.length_a   1.000
_cell.length_b   1.000
_cell.length_c   1.000
_cell.angle_alpha   90.00
_cell.angle_beta   90.00
_cell.angle_gamma   90.00
#
_symmetry.space_group_name_H-M   'P 1'
#
loop_
_entity.id
_entity.type
_entity.pdbx_description
1 polymer ?
#
loop_
_entity_poly.entity_id
_entity_poly.type
_entity_poly.pdbx_seq_one_letter_code
_entity_poly.pdbx_strand_id
1 'polypeptide(L)'
;MARLLLSATFLSLLSLSSLSGKLSSFFSIVLNFILSLIFSITVNPSILYLRTEVAPVSFKLINRCRQTIWPGFLSGANSDQFPTTGFTLQPGKSRTVTIPKSWSGRLWARTACYRDRNSGRFTCVTADCGSGSVECEGAGAKPPATLAEFTLNGAGGLDFYDVSLVDGYNLPMLVLPKKSTTGGCGATGCLVDLNGACPAELKVVSGNHSRSVACRSACEAFGDPRYCCSEAYATPDTCPPSPYSLFFKHACPRAYSYAYDDKTSTYTCATGADYVIIFCPPPYTSQKLLGSRKDGALLPLVNMSTIHLSSRHANEASVSGI
;
A
#
# COMPACT_ATOMS: atom_id res chain seq x y z
N MET A 1 15.06 -6.04 -39.12
CA MET A 1 15.04 -7.46 -39.50
C MET A 1 13.70 -7.91 -40.13
N ALA A 2 12.54 -7.48 -39.66
CA ALA A 2 11.23 -7.86 -40.23
C ALA A 2 11.02 -7.43 -41.70
N ARG A 3 11.57 -6.31 -42.16
CA ARG A 3 11.45 -5.84 -43.56
C ARG A 3 12.26 -6.64 -44.56
N LEU A 4 13.36 -7.27 -44.17
CA LEU A 4 14.17 -8.13 -45.03
C LEU A 4 13.59 -9.53 -45.20
N LEU A 5 12.87 -10.05 -44.22
CA LEU A 5 12.18 -11.33 -44.28
C LEU A 5 10.94 -11.28 -45.21
N LEU A 6 10.22 -10.14 -45.23
CA LEU A 6 9.06 -9.93 -46.11
C LEU A 6 9.46 -9.83 -47.58
N SER A 7 10.62 -9.24 -47.90
CA SER A 7 11.10 -9.15 -49.30
C SER A 7 11.58 -10.50 -49.86
N ALA A 8 12.19 -11.34 -49.03
CA ALA A 8 12.64 -12.67 -49.44
C ALA A 8 11.47 -13.65 -49.71
N THR A 9 10.39 -13.56 -48.93
CA THR A 9 9.17 -14.38 -49.17
C THR A 9 8.42 -13.91 -50.40
N PHE A 10 8.49 -12.61 -50.76
CA PHE A 10 7.82 -12.08 -51.95
C PHE A 10 8.49 -12.56 -53.25
N LEU A 11 9.82 -12.69 -53.31
CA LEU A 11 10.55 -13.20 -54.47
C LEU A 11 10.35 -14.71 -54.68
N SER A 12 10.16 -15.50 -53.63
CA SER A 12 9.96 -16.95 -53.75
C SER A 12 8.54 -17.31 -54.24
N LEU A 13 7.55 -16.47 -54.00
CA LEU A 13 6.17 -16.67 -54.48
C LEU A 13 5.99 -16.32 -55.98
N LEU A 14 6.80 -15.43 -56.54
CA LEU A 14 6.77 -15.07 -57.96
C LEU A 14 7.35 -16.16 -58.87
N SER A 15 8.19 -17.07 -58.37
CA SER A 15 8.77 -18.16 -59.17
C SER A 15 7.88 -19.40 -59.35
N LEU A 16 6.75 -19.48 -58.62
CA LEU A 16 5.80 -20.61 -58.70
C LEU A 16 4.60 -20.39 -59.65
N SER A 17 4.57 -19.28 -60.39
CA SER A 17 3.40 -18.93 -61.26
C SER A 17 3.35 -19.60 -62.62
N SER A 18 4.16 -20.62 -62.92
CA SER A 18 4.22 -21.26 -64.23
C SER A 18 3.53 -22.64 -64.34
N LEU A 19 2.68 -23.04 -63.37
CA LEU A 19 1.99 -24.33 -63.40
C LEU A 19 0.46 -24.16 -63.52
N SER A 20 -0.04 -24.55 -64.72
CA SER A 20 -1.43 -24.87 -65.11
C SER A 20 -2.58 -23.87 -64.71
N GLY A 21 -3.31 -23.46 -65.74
CA GLY A 21 -4.26 -22.34 -65.78
C GLY A 21 -5.57 -22.45 -64.95
N LYS A 22 -5.83 -23.51 -64.21
CA LYS A 22 -6.95 -23.56 -63.19
C LYS A 22 -6.52 -23.34 -61.79
N LEU A 23 -5.25 -23.61 -61.45
CA LEU A 23 -4.65 -23.30 -60.16
C LEU A 23 -4.33 -21.79 -60.02
N SER A 24 -4.06 -21.13 -61.15
CA SER A 24 -3.75 -19.72 -61.26
C SER A 24 -4.84 -18.79 -60.73
N SER A 25 -6.11 -19.11 -61.04
CA SER A 25 -7.24 -18.26 -60.61
C SER A 25 -7.47 -18.31 -59.10
N PHE A 26 -7.36 -19.49 -58.47
CA PHE A 26 -7.53 -19.64 -57.02
C PHE A 26 -6.35 -18.99 -56.26
N PHE A 27 -5.14 -19.16 -56.77
CA PHE A 27 -3.94 -18.54 -56.21
C PHE A 27 -3.99 -17.00 -56.31
N SER A 28 -4.49 -16.46 -57.39
CA SER A 28 -4.66 -15.02 -57.59
C SER A 28 -5.69 -14.43 -56.62
N ILE A 29 -6.79 -15.13 -56.37
CA ILE A 29 -7.82 -14.68 -55.40
C ILE A 29 -7.27 -14.71 -53.98
N VAL A 30 -6.58 -15.79 -53.59
CA VAL A 30 -5.99 -15.92 -52.25
C VAL A 30 -4.88 -14.89 -52.05
N LEU A 31 -4.02 -14.66 -53.04
CA LEU A 31 -2.95 -13.66 -52.99
C LEU A 31 -3.51 -12.23 -52.85
N ASN A 32 -4.56 -11.89 -53.62
CA ASN A 32 -5.23 -10.61 -53.54
C ASN A 32 -5.89 -10.40 -52.16
N PHE A 33 -6.45 -11.46 -51.55
CA PHE A 33 -7.05 -11.42 -50.25
C PHE A 33 -5.96 -11.18 -49.15
N ILE A 34 -4.83 -11.90 -49.26
CA ILE A 34 -3.69 -11.74 -48.35
C ILE A 34 -3.07 -10.34 -48.48
N LEU A 35 -2.90 -9.84 -49.72
CA LEU A 35 -2.37 -8.49 -49.98
C LEU A 35 -3.33 -7.43 -49.47
N SER A 36 -4.64 -7.60 -49.63
CA SER A 36 -5.65 -6.71 -49.07
C SER A 36 -5.64 -6.70 -47.55
N LEU A 37 -5.42 -7.85 -46.91
CA LEU A 37 -5.27 -7.96 -45.43
C LEU A 37 -3.99 -7.28 -44.97
N ILE A 38 -2.84 -7.53 -45.63
CA ILE A 38 -1.57 -6.89 -45.33
C ILE A 38 -1.65 -5.38 -45.55
N PHE A 39 -2.31 -4.92 -46.64
CA PHE A 39 -2.51 -3.52 -46.92
C PHE A 39 -3.40 -2.84 -45.85
N SER A 40 -4.48 -3.50 -45.42
CA SER A 40 -5.33 -3.02 -44.33
C SER A 40 -4.57 -2.91 -43.03
N ILE A 41 -3.66 -3.83 -42.72
CA ILE A 41 -2.82 -3.81 -41.51
C ILE A 41 -1.74 -2.73 -41.58
N THR A 42 -1.18 -2.46 -42.80
CA THR A 42 -0.07 -1.48 -42.94
C THR A 42 -0.58 -0.05 -43.13
N VAL A 43 -1.76 0.15 -43.73
CA VAL A 43 -2.33 1.50 -43.98
C VAL A 43 -3.19 2.00 -42.83
N ASN A 44 -3.70 1.11 -41.99
CA ASN A 44 -4.47 1.51 -40.83
C ASN A 44 -3.84 0.95 -39.53
N PRO A 45 -2.76 1.56 -39.02
CA PRO A 45 -2.12 1.12 -37.79
C PRO A 45 -3.06 1.21 -36.55
N SER A 46 -4.21 1.87 -36.71
CA SER A 46 -5.23 1.94 -35.65
C SER A 46 -5.91 0.60 -35.36
N ILE A 47 -5.86 -0.38 -36.30
CA ILE A 47 -6.50 -1.68 -36.11
C ILE A 47 -5.63 -2.64 -35.27
N LEU A 48 -4.32 -2.40 -35.19
CA LEU A 48 -3.39 -3.28 -34.45
C LEU A 48 -3.03 -2.75 -33.05
N TYR A 49 -3.51 -1.57 -32.66
CA TYR A 49 -3.55 -1.17 -31.27
C TYR A 49 -4.79 -1.78 -30.61
N LEU A 50 -4.76 -3.09 -30.37
CA LEU A 50 -5.40 -3.62 -29.15
C LEU A 50 -4.70 -2.89 -28.00
N ARG A 51 -5.20 -1.67 -27.67
CA ARG A 51 -4.99 -1.12 -26.36
C ARG A 51 -5.58 -2.15 -25.41
N THR A 52 -4.73 -3.01 -24.86
CA THR A 52 -5.03 -3.64 -23.60
C THR A 52 -5.16 -2.48 -22.63
N GLU A 53 -6.32 -1.88 -22.58
CA GLU A 53 -6.68 -0.97 -21.51
C GLU A 53 -6.64 -1.84 -20.26
N VAL A 54 -5.50 -1.80 -19.56
CA VAL A 54 -5.43 -2.42 -18.24
C VAL A 54 -6.50 -1.74 -17.41
N ALA A 55 -7.46 -2.53 -16.92
CA ALA A 55 -8.57 -2.01 -16.14
C ALA A 55 -8.07 -1.07 -15.04
N PRO A 56 -8.77 0.02 -14.76
CA PRO A 56 -8.37 0.94 -13.70
C PRO A 56 -8.34 0.19 -12.36
N VAL A 57 -7.31 0.45 -11.59
CA VAL A 57 -7.18 -0.10 -10.22
C VAL A 57 -8.17 0.61 -9.30
N SER A 58 -8.76 -0.11 -8.38
CA SER A 58 -9.66 0.47 -7.40
C SER A 58 -9.23 0.18 -5.95
N PHE A 59 -9.38 1.19 -5.09
CA PHE A 59 -9.30 1.04 -3.65
C PHE A 59 -10.70 1.07 -3.05
N LYS A 60 -11.10 -0.02 -2.38
CA LYS A 60 -12.32 -0.06 -1.59
C LYS A 60 -11.97 0.16 -0.12
N LEU A 61 -12.29 1.33 0.42
CA LEU A 61 -12.12 1.65 1.83
C LEU A 61 -13.38 1.26 2.61
N ILE A 62 -13.19 0.59 3.74
CA ILE A 62 -14.29 0.10 4.59
C ILE A 62 -14.05 0.56 6.03
N ASN A 63 -14.99 1.30 6.60
CA ASN A 63 -14.97 1.67 8.01
C ASN A 63 -15.68 0.59 8.85
N ARG A 64 -14.93 -0.16 9.63
CA ARG A 64 -15.43 -1.11 10.65
C ARG A 64 -15.25 -0.58 12.07
N CYS A 65 -14.70 0.64 12.22
CA CYS A 65 -14.65 1.30 13.51
C CYS A 65 -16.05 1.65 14.01
N ARG A 66 -16.18 1.82 15.31
CA ARG A 66 -17.45 2.25 15.93
C ARG A 66 -17.76 3.73 15.73
N GLN A 67 -16.79 4.48 15.23
CA GLN A 67 -16.85 5.93 15.03
C GLN A 67 -16.65 6.29 13.56
N THR A 68 -17.08 7.47 13.20
CA THR A 68 -16.72 8.10 11.91
C THR A 68 -15.21 8.26 11.84
N ILE A 69 -14.65 7.99 10.67
CA ILE A 69 -13.25 8.28 10.33
C ILE A 69 -13.20 9.18 9.10
N TRP A 70 -12.07 9.83 8.92
CA TRP A 70 -11.83 10.71 7.76
C TRP A 70 -10.56 10.26 7.06
N PRO A 71 -10.66 9.33 6.08
CA PRO A 71 -9.51 8.98 5.27
C PRO A 71 -8.85 10.20 4.67
N GLY A 72 -7.51 10.21 4.67
CA GLY A 72 -6.67 11.20 4.01
C GLY A 72 -5.74 10.51 3.02
N PHE A 73 -5.33 11.21 1.97
CA PHE A 73 -4.49 10.70 0.90
C PHE A 73 -3.42 11.73 0.55
N LEU A 74 -2.20 11.22 0.36
CA LEU A 74 -1.06 12.00 -0.14
C LEU A 74 -0.41 11.24 -1.29
N SER A 75 -0.43 11.82 -2.48
CA SER A 75 0.33 11.30 -3.62
C SER A 75 1.82 11.58 -3.43
N GLY A 76 2.65 10.62 -3.81
CA GLY A 76 4.10 10.78 -3.82
C GLY A 76 4.57 11.83 -4.82
N ALA A 77 5.80 12.29 -4.65
CA ALA A 77 6.43 13.17 -5.62
C ALA A 77 6.49 12.47 -7.00
N ASN A 78 6.14 13.19 -8.05
CA ASN A 78 6.07 12.67 -9.43
C ASN A 78 5.02 11.57 -9.67
N SER A 79 4.08 11.38 -8.75
CA SER A 79 2.93 10.50 -8.94
C SER A 79 1.71 11.30 -9.41
N ASP A 80 0.82 10.62 -10.14
CA ASP A 80 -0.49 11.16 -10.46
C ASP A 80 -1.23 11.55 -9.16
N GLN A 81 -2.09 12.57 -9.25
CA GLN A 81 -2.88 12.95 -8.09
C GLN A 81 -3.98 11.92 -7.81
N PHE A 82 -4.15 11.57 -6.54
CA PHE A 82 -5.30 10.77 -6.13
C PHE A 82 -6.60 11.56 -6.36
N PRO A 83 -7.70 10.93 -6.80
CA PRO A 83 -8.94 11.64 -7.16
C PRO A 83 -9.59 12.45 -6.04
N THR A 84 -9.17 12.25 -4.81
CA THR A 84 -9.59 13.00 -3.62
C THR A 84 -8.47 12.99 -2.59
N THR A 85 -8.30 14.06 -1.84
CA THR A 85 -7.31 14.10 -0.75
C THR A 85 -7.92 13.80 0.62
N GLY A 86 -9.25 13.63 0.71
CA GLY A 86 -9.92 13.24 1.94
C GLY A 86 -11.44 13.27 1.85
N PHE A 87 -12.08 12.47 2.69
CA PHE A 87 -13.54 12.44 2.81
C PHE A 87 -14.01 11.89 4.16
N THR A 88 -15.29 12.05 4.45
CA THR A 88 -15.94 11.46 5.63
C THR A 88 -16.39 10.03 5.34
N LEU A 89 -16.10 9.08 6.23
CA LEU A 89 -16.54 7.70 6.13
C LEU A 89 -17.19 7.24 7.44
N GLN A 90 -18.51 7.14 7.44
CA GLN A 90 -19.30 6.76 8.62
C GLN A 90 -19.09 5.28 9.01
N PRO A 91 -19.38 4.88 10.26
CA PRO A 91 -19.33 3.50 10.71
C PRO A 91 -20.13 2.56 9.79
N GLY A 92 -19.57 1.39 9.49
CA GLY A 92 -20.19 0.38 8.64
C GLY A 92 -20.26 0.72 7.14
N LYS A 93 -19.88 1.93 6.74
CA LYS A 93 -19.91 2.36 5.33
C LYS A 93 -18.62 2.01 4.60
N SER A 94 -18.71 1.98 3.26
CA SER A 94 -17.57 1.83 2.38
C SER A 94 -17.64 2.82 1.21
N ARG A 95 -16.47 3.17 0.68
CA ARG A 95 -16.33 3.96 -0.54
C ARG A 95 -15.27 3.32 -1.43
N THR A 96 -15.57 3.18 -2.72
CA THR A 96 -14.60 2.75 -3.74
C THR A 96 -14.12 3.97 -4.50
N VAL A 97 -12.81 4.06 -4.70
CA VAL A 97 -12.14 5.10 -5.47
C VAL A 97 -11.32 4.44 -6.55
N THR A 98 -11.52 4.86 -7.79
CA THR A 98 -10.69 4.46 -8.93
C THR A 98 -9.44 5.32 -8.94
N ILE A 99 -8.28 4.72 -9.10
CA ILE A 99 -6.98 5.37 -9.00
C ILE A 99 -6.14 5.17 -10.25
N PRO A 100 -5.21 6.10 -10.55
CA PRO A 100 -4.25 5.94 -11.64
C PRO A 100 -3.41 4.67 -11.46
N LYS A 101 -3.07 4.01 -12.56
CA LYS A 101 -2.34 2.72 -12.55
C LYS A 101 -0.95 2.79 -11.95
N SER A 102 -0.29 3.94 -12.07
CA SER A 102 1.06 4.21 -11.59
C SER A 102 1.07 5.10 -10.35
N TRP A 103 -0.05 5.14 -9.63
CA TRP A 103 -0.11 5.94 -8.42
C TRP A 103 0.85 5.41 -7.36
N SER A 104 1.62 6.31 -6.78
CA SER A 104 2.44 6.09 -5.61
C SER A 104 2.03 7.09 -4.53
N GLY A 105 1.97 6.63 -3.29
CA GLY A 105 1.58 7.50 -2.20
C GLY A 105 1.12 6.71 -0.97
N ARG A 106 0.48 7.42 -0.07
CA ARG A 106 0.02 6.87 1.20
C ARG A 106 -1.38 7.34 1.55
N LEU A 107 -2.07 6.51 2.31
CA LEU A 107 -3.37 6.82 2.88
C LEU A 107 -3.41 6.45 4.37
N TRP A 108 -4.25 7.16 5.10
CA TRP A 108 -4.46 6.95 6.54
C TRP A 108 -5.90 7.27 6.92
N ALA A 109 -6.25 7.13 8.20
CA ALA A 109 -7.54 7.63 8.69
C ALA A 109 -7.35 8.54 9.90
N ARG A 110 -7.95 9.71 9.82
CA ARG A 110 -8.05 10.68 10.90
C ARG A 110 -9.21 10.29 11.82
N THR A 111 -9.06 10.53 13.13
CA THR A 111 -10.11 10.23 14.10
C THR A 111 -10.44 11.39 15.02
N ALA A 112 -11.63 11.34 15.62
CA ALA A 112 -12.12 12.36 16.54
C ALA A 112 -12.01 13.77 15.94
N CYS A 113 -12.47 13.92 14.70
CA CYS A 113 -12.45 15.20 14.00
C CYS A 113 -13.68 16.04 14.34
N TYR A 114 -13.48 17.34 14.37
CA TYR A 114 -14.52 18.33 14.65
C TYR A 114 -14.22 19.65 13.90
N ARG A 115 -15.24 20.50 13.82
CA ARG A 115 -15.03 21.89 13.41
C ARG A 115 -14.90 22.75 14.66
N ASP A 116 -13.80 23.46 14.74
CA ASP A 116 -13.59 24.46 15.80
C ASP A 116 -14.64 25.57 15.67
N ARG A 117 -15.32 25.87 16.79
CA ARG A 117 -16.45 26.79 16.81
C ARG A 117 -16.05 28.24 16.52
N ASN A 118 -14.82 28.63 16.85
CA ASN A 118 -14.36 30.00 16.74
C ASN A 118 -13.76 30.27 15.36
N SER A 119 -12.91 29.36 14.86
CA SER A 119 -12.21 29.52 13.59
C SER A 119 -12.93 28.86 12.40
N GLY A 120 -13.91 27.99 12.64
CA GLY A 120 -14.56 27.18 11.61
C GLY A 120 -13.67 26.11 10.99
N ARG A 121 -12.41 26.01 11.42
CA ARG A 121 -11.44 25.06 10.87
C ARG A 121 -11.81 23.63 11.27
N PHE A 122 -11.66 22.74 10.31
CA PHE A 122 -11.76 21.31 10.54
C PHE A 122 -10.43 20.80 11.13
N THR A 123 -10.49 20.07 12.23
CA THR A 123 -9.29 19.52 12.89
C THR A 123 -9.58 18.14 13.48
N CYS A 124 -8.57 17.32 13.65
CA CYS A 124 -8.68 15.97 14.16
C CYS A 124 -7.72 15.74 15.32
N VAL A 125 -8.12 14.90 16.29
CA VAL A 125 -7.29 14.58 17.45
C VAL A 125 -6.11 13.70 17.05
N THR A 126 -6.28 12.79 16.08
CA THR A 126 -5.19 11.94 15.58
C THR A 126 -5.04 12.03 14.08
N ALA A 127 -3.81 11.95 13.61
CA ALA A 127 -3.41 11.88 12.21
C ALA A 127 -3.98 13.04 11.35
N ASP A 128 -4.17 14.21 11.94
CA ASP A 128 -4.66 15.40 11.24
C ASP A 128 -3.67 15.82 10.15
N CYS A 129 -4.16 16.24 9.00
CA CYS A 129 -3.32 16.77 7.92
C CYS A 129 -3.10 18.30 7.99
N GLY A 130 -3.82 18.99 8.86
CA GLY A 130 -3.61 20.42 9.12
C GLY A 130 -4.15 21.36 8.06
N SER A 131 -4.85 20.87 7.02
CA SER A 131 -5.47 21.71 5.97
C SER A 131 -6.56 22.65 6.50
N GLY A 132 -7.21 22.28 7.60
CA GLY A 132 -8.39 22.99 8.12
C GLY A 132 -9.68 22.58 7.39
N SER A 133 -9.60 21.62 6.49
CA SER A 133 -10.67 21.10 5.63
C SER A 133 -10.79 19.57 5.79
N VAL A 134 -11.90 19.00 5.27
CA VAL A 134 -12.04 17.55 5.15
C VAL A 134 -11.04 16.98 4.13
N GLU A 135 -10.79 17.69 3.04
CA GLU A 135 -9.73 17.42 2.08
C GLU A 135 -8.37 17.81 2.69
N CYS A 136 -7.33 17.00 2.46
CA CYS A 136 -5.98 17.27 2.97
C CYS A 136 -5.13 18.18 2.07
N GLU A 137 -5.58 18.45 0.83
CA GLU A 137 -4.98 19.42 -0.09
C GLU A 137 -3.47 19.23 -0.31
N GLY A 138 -3.00 17.97 -0.36
CA GLY A 138 -1.58 17.64 -0.53
C GLY A 138 -0.76 17.63 0.75
N ALA A 139 -1.38 17.83 1.92
CA ALA A 139 -0.72 17.67 3.20
C ALA A 139 -0.79 16.22 3.69
N GLY A 140 0.29 15.73 4.32
CA GLY A 140 0.37 14.41 4.94
C GLY A 140 -0.24 14.35 6.34
N ALA A 141 -0.37 13.13 6.86
CA ALA A 141 -0.77 12.92 8.25
C ALA A 141 0.27 13.51 9.21
N LYS A 142 -0.18 14.18 10.25
CA LYS A 142 0.66 14.49 11.41
C LYS A 142 0.75 13.22 12.28
N PRO A 143 1.95 12.72 12.56
CA PRO A 143 2.11 11.59 13.46
C PRO A 143 1.51 11.85 14.86
N PRO A 144 1.06 10.79 15.60
CA PRO A 144 1.10 9.38 15.19
C PRO A 144 -0.03 9.00 14.25
N ALA A 145 0.32 8.19 13.24
CA ALA A 145 -0.61 7.72 12.23
C ALA A 145 -0.25 6.32 11.72
N THR A 146 -1.23 5.43 11.64
CA THR A 146 -1.12 4.19 10.89
C THR A 146 -1.28 4.50 9.41
N LEU A 147 -0.27 4.19 8.59
CA LEU A 147 -0.27 4.44 7.15
C LEU A 147 -0.46 3.15 6.36
N ALA A 148 -1.13 3.22 5.23
CA ALA A 148 -0.99 2.24 4.14
C ALA A 148 -0.29 2.92 2.98
N GLU A 149 0.82 2.34 2.53
CA GLU A 149 1.67 2.90 1.49
C GLU A 149 1.62 2.03 0.24
N PHE A 150 1.69 2.65 -0.92
CA PHE A 150 1.56 1.96 -2.21
C PHE A 150 2.51 2.55 -3.24
N THR A 151 3.08 1.69 -4.07
CA THR A 151 3.68 2.03 -5.36
C THR A 151 3.11 1.07 -6.39
N LEU A 152 2.12 1.55 -7.16
CA LEU A 152 1.48 0.76 -8.19
C LEU A 152 2.32 0.77 -9.46
N ASN A 153 2.37 -0.37 -10.16
CA ASN A 153 3.14 -0.55 -11.38
C ASN A 153 4.61 -0.11 -11.24
N GLY A 154 5.22 -0.47 -10.11
CA GLY A 154 6.61 -0.19 -9.81
C GLY A 154 7.59 -1.11 -10.53
N ALA A 155 8.75 -1.34 -9.94
CA ALA A 155 9.80 -2.15 -10.53
C ALA A 155 9.30 -3.55 -10.93
N GLY A 156 9.65 -3.99 -12.14
CA GLY A 156 9.23 -5.28 -12.68
C GLY A 156 7.74 -5.39 -13.02
N GLY A 157 6.99 -4.28 -13.07
CA GLY A 157 5.54 -4.28 -13.30
C GLY A 157 4.78 -4.88 -12.12
N LEU A 158 5.26 -4.65 -10.90
CA LEU A 158 4.64 -5.09 -9.66
C LEU A 158 4.07 -3.91 -8.89
N ASP A 159 2.98 -4.16 -8.19
CA ASP A 159 2.51 -3.27 -7.14
C ASP A 159 3.26 -3.60 -5.86
N PHE A 160 3.79 -2.58 -5.17
CA PHE A 160 4.37 -2.69 -3.83
C PHE A 160 3.42 -2.03 -2.85
N TYR A 161 3.19 -2.67 -1.72
CA TYR A 161 2.32 -2.11 -0.69
C TYR A 161 2.68 -2.63 0.70
N ASP A 162 2.36 -1.83 1.69
CA ASP A 162 2.57 -2.16 3.10
C ASP A 162 1.58 -1.42 4.01
N VAL A 163 1.59 -1.80 5.29
CA VAL A 163 1.06 -0.99 6.39
C VAL A 163 2.23 -0.60 7.27
N SER A 164 2.35 0.69 7.58
CA SER A 164 3.47 1.26 8.30
C SER A 164 3.05 1.85 9.64
N LEU A 165 3.85 1.55 10.68
CA LEU A 165 3.80 2.13 12.02
C LEU A 165 5.08 2.94 12.32
N VAL A 166 5.87 3.26 11.29
CA VAL A 166 7.07 4.10 11.42
C VAL A 166 6.70 5.49 11.93
N ASP A 167 5.57 6.02 11.48
CA ASP A 167 4.98 7.27 11.95
C ASP A 167 4.03 7.07 13.16
N GLY A 168 4.18 5.95 13.89
CA GLY A 168 3.34 5.61 15.03
C GLY A 168 2.02 4.92 14.64
N TYR A 169 1.10 4.87 15.59
CA TYR A 169 -0.15 4.14 15.49
C TYR A 169 -1.32 4.98 16.00
N ASN A 170 -2.46 4.95 15.30
CA ASN A 170 -3.70 5.56 15.80
C ASN A 170 -4.92 4.61 15.75
N LEU A 171 -5.00 3.73 14.76
CA LEU A 171 -6.09 2.76 14.63
C LEU A 171 -5.66 1.49 13.87
N PRO A 172 -6.36 0.34 14.08
CA PRO A 172 -6.10 -0.87 13.32
C PRO A 172 -6.41 -0.69 11.83
N MET A 173 -5.55 -1.27 10.99
CA MET A 173 -5.71 -1.24 9.53
C MET A 173 -5.31 -2.57 8.91
N LEU A 174 -6.04 -2.98 7.86
CA LEU A 174 -5.77 -4.17 7.06
C LEU A 174 -5.87 -3.80 5.58
N VAL A 175 -4.85 -4.19 4.81
CA VAL A 175 -4.81 -4.09 3.34
C VAL A 175 -4.90 -5.49 2.74
N LEU A 176 -5.85 -5.68 1.84
CA LEU A 176 -6.14 -6.93 1.16
C LEU A 176 -6.12 -6.71 -0.35
N PRO A 177 -5.22 -7.34 -1.11
CA PRO A 177 -5.34 -7.39 -2.56
C PRO A 177 -6.53 -8.26 -2.97
N LYS A 178 -7.28 -7.84 -3.99
CA LYS A 178 -8.35 -8.62 -4.61
C LYS A 178 -7.86 -9.25 -5.90
N LYS A 179 -8.27 -10.49 -6.17
CA LYS A 179 -8.12 -11.18 -7.45
C LYS A 179 -6.68 -11.41 -7.94
N SER A 180 -5.68 -11.49 -7.09
CA SER A 180 -4.42 -12.04 -7.56
C SER A 180 -4.42 -13.56 -7.41
N THR A 181 -4.45 -14.26 -8.53
CA THR A 181 -4.31 -15.72 -8.62
C THR A 181 -2.87 -16.15 -8.84
N THR A 182 -1.95 -15.21 -9.02
CA THR A 182 -0.53 -15.46 -9.30
C THR A 182 0.37 -14.75 -8.30
N GLY A 183 1.10 -15.53 -7.53
CA GLY A 183 2.35 -15.22 -6.86
C GLY A 183 2.39 -14.06 -5.87
N GLY A 184 2.49 -14.36 -4.57
CA GLY A 184 3.05 -13.42 -3.60
C GLY A 184 2.11 -12.37 -2.98
N CYS A 185 0.92 -12.18 -3.51
CA CYS A 185 -0.05 -11.22 -2.97
C CYS A 185 -0.53 -11.63 -1.58
N GLY A 186 -0.01 -10.99 -0.56
CA GLY A 186 -0.36 -11.24 0.83
C GLY A 186 -1.14 -10.09 1.44
N ALA A 187 -2.04 -10.39 2.40
CA ALA A 187 -2.60 -9.35 3.24
C ALA A 187 -1.51 -8.76 4.15
N THR A 188 -1.56 -7.45 4.42
CA THR A 188 -0.71 -6.79 5.40
C THR A 188 -1.53 -5.92 6.33
N GLY A 189 -1.05 -5.67 7.54
CA GLY A 189 -1.77 -4.80 8.46
C GLY A 189 -1.38 -4.95 9.92
N CYS A 190 -1.92 -4.04 10.72
CA CYS A 190 -1.96 -4.10 12.17
C CYS A 190 -3.41 -4.24 12.61
N LEU A 191 -3.76 -5.38 13.20
CA LEU A 191 -5.15 -5.78 13.44
C LEU A 191 -5.60 -5.57 14.89
N VAL A 192 -4.66 -5.29 15.77
CA VAL A 192 -4.89 -5.12 17.22
C VAL A 192 -4.99 -3.64 17.57
N ASP A 193 -5.79 -3.31 18.58
CA ASP A 193 -5.81 -1.96 19.14
C ASP A 193 -4.63 -1.78 20.12
N LEU A 194 -3.61 -1.06 19.66
CA LEU A 194 -2.39 -0.79 20.44
C LEU A 194 -2.55 0.37 21.42
N ASN A 195 -3.60 1.17 21.34
CA ASN A 195 -3.76 2.35 22.20
C ASN A 195 -3.82 1.98 23.68
N GLY A 196 -4.46 0.86 24.00
CA GLY A 196 -4.54 0.36 25.37
C GLY A 196 -3.21 -0.17 25.92
N ALA A 197 -2.37 -0.73 25.04
CA ALA A 197 -1.10 -1.39 25.36
C ALA A 197 0.13 -0.49 25.16
N CYS A 198 -0.07 0.72 24.63
CA CYS A 198 1.02 1.64 24.30
C CYS A 198 1.91 1.93 25.52
N PRO A 199 3.25 1.87 25.40
CA PRO A 199 4.18 2.29 26.44
C PRO A 199 3.88 3.71 26.94
N ALA A 200 4.04 3.95 28.22
CA ALA A 200 3.62 5.21 28.85
C ALA A 200 4.25 6.46 28.18
N GLU A 201 5.52 6.37 27.84
CA GLU A 201 6.31 7.41 27.17
C GLU A 201 5.91 7.68 25.71
N LEU A 202 5.26 6.71 25.06
CA LEU A 202 4.78 6.85 23.70
C LEU A 202 3.29 7.23 23.60
N LYS A 203 2.55 7.20 24.72
CA LYS A 203 1.11 7.47 24.75
C LYS A 203 0.77 8.88 24.32
N VAL A 204 -0.24 9.01 23.49
CA VAL A 204 -0.95 10.25 23.23
C VAL A 204 -2.32 10.16 23.89
N VAL A 205 -2.58 11.04 24.84
CA VAL A 205 -3.87 11.12 25.54
C VAL A 205 -4.65 12.34 25.06
N SER A 206 -5.97 12.20 24.96
CA SER A 206 -6.84 13.30 24.54
C SER A 206 -7.57 13.90 25.73
N GLY A 207 -7.40 15.21 25.92
CA GLY A 207 -8.14 16.02 26.90
C GLY A 207 -8.06 15.50 28.34
N ASN A 208 -9.17 15.61 29.08
CA ASN A 208 -9.28 15.16 30.48
C ASN A 208 -9.44 13.63 30.62
N HIS A 209 -9.34 12.87 29.55
CA HIS A 209 -9.50 11.43 29.56
C HIS A 209 -8.13 10.76 29.66
N SER A 210 -7.93 9.91 30.65
CA SER A 210 -6.74 9.06 30.82
C SER A 210 -6.58 7.99 29.73
N ARG A 211 -7.46 7.99 28.73
CA ARG A 211 -7.45 7.01 27.63
C ARG A 211 -6.47 7.45 26.52
N SER A 212 -5.55 6.56 26.18
CA SER A 212 -4.70 6.72 25.01
C SER A 212 -5.54 6.70 23.72
N VAL A 213 -5.28 7.64 22.82
CA VAL A 213 -5.95 7.77 21.51
C VAL A 213 -5.02 7.46 20.34
N ALA A 214 -3.70 7.46 20.61
CA ALA A 214 -2.68 7.10 19.65
C ALA A 214 -1.39 6.70 20.38
N CYS A 215 -0.45 6.10 19.67
CA CYS A 215 0.83 5.64 20.17
C CYS A 215 1.94 6.14 19.24
N ARG A 216 2.85 6.99 19.74
CA ARG A 216 3.96 7.52 18.95
C ARG A 216 4.97 6.43 18.63
N SER A 217 5.67 6.56 17.52
CA SER A 217 6.94 5.85 17.34
C SER A 217 8.00 6.43 18.29
N ALA A 218 9.08 5.68 18.52
CA ALA A 218 10.18 6.19 19.32
C ALA A 218 10.88 7.38 18.65
N CYS A 219 10.95 7.39 17.31
CA CYS A 219 11.45 8.54 16.55
C CYS A 219 10.64 9.79 16.85
N GLU A 220 9.31 9.70 16.75
CA GLU A 220 8.43 10.84 17.01
C GLU A 220 8.48 11.29 18.49
N ALA A 221 8.59 10.34 19.43
CA ALA A 221 8.57 10.64 20.85
C ALA A 221 9.86 11.29 21.34
N PHE A 222 11.01 10.87 20.81
CA PHE A 222 12.32 11.24 21.37
C PHE A 222 13.20 12.05 20.42
N GLY A 223 12.94 12.02 19.10
CA GLY A 223 13.76 12.69 18.08
C GLY A 223 15.21 12.17 17.98
N ASP A 224 15.50 11.01 18.56
CA ASP A 224 16.84 10.45 18.61
C ASP A 224 17.16 9.77 17.26
N PRO A 225 18.30 10.11 16.62
CA PRO A 225 18.73 9.51 15.35
C PRO A 225 18.73 7.98 15.33
N ARG A 226 19.00 7.33 16.47
CA ARG A 226 18.95 5.86 16.61
C ARG A 226 17.56 5.28 16.36
N TYR A 227 16.51 6.01 16.70
CA TYR A 227 15.12 5.58 16.49
C TYR A 227 14.57 6.07 15.15
N CYS A 228 15.13 7.20 14.66
CA CYS A 228 14.73 7.80 13.39
C CYS A 228 15.47 7.18 12.19
N CYS A 229 16.46 6.34 12.40
CA CYS A 229 17.34 5.82 11.37
C CYS A 229 17.93 6.94 10.52
N SER A 230 18.47 7.97 11.16
CA SER A 230 19.03 9.15 10.50
C SER A 230 20.49 9.38 10.93
N GLU A 231 21.16 10.31 10.26
CA GLU A 231 22.56 10.67 10.55
C GLU A 231 23.49 9.45 10.52
N ALA A 232 24.18 9.14 11.63
CA ALA A 232 25.06 7.98 11.75
C ALA A 232 24.32 6.62 11.67
N TYR A 233 23.01 6.64 11.81
CA TYR A 233 22.13 5.47 11.76
C TYR A 233 21.32 5.36 10.46
N ALA A 234 21.74 6.00 9.39
CA ALA A 234 21.00 6.08 8.12
C ALA A 234 21.18 4.86 7.21
N THR A 235 21.56 3.70 7.74
CA THR A 235 21.68 2.45 6.98
C THR A 235 21.06 1.27 7.73
N PRO A 236 20.64 0.20 7.05
CA PRO A 236 20.14 -1.01 7.71
C PRO A 236 21.12 -1.62 8.73
N ASP A 237 22.42 -1.54 8.45
CA ASP A 237 23.46 -2.10 9.32
C ASP A 237 23.68 -1.27 10.59
N THR A 238 23.41 0.02 10.53
CA THR A 238 23.62 0.96 11.64
C THR A 238 22.35 1.27 12.42
N CYS A 239 21.18 0.94 11.89
CA CYS A 239 19.88 1.14 12.55
C CYS A 239 19.19 -0.19 12.87
N PRO A 240 19.58 -0.89 13.95
CA PRO A 240 18.89 -2.10 14.38
C PRO A 240 17.52 -1.79 14.99
N PRO A 241 16.59 -2.79 15.02
CA PRO A 241 15.32 -2.64 15.70
C PRO A 241 15.52 -2.29 17.20
N SER A 242 14.77 -1.31 17.67
CA SER A 242 14.74 -0.89 19.07
C SER A 242 13.72 -1.70 19.88
N PRO A 243 13.77 -1.69 21.22
CA PRO A 243 12.72 -2.26 22.07
C PRO A 243 11.32 -1.70 21.75
N TYR A 244 11.24 -0.44 21.35
CA TYR A 244 9.97 0.20 20.95
C TYR A 244 9.47 -0.30 19.61
N SER A 245 10.34 -0.42 18.59
CA SER A 245 9.93 -0.98 17.30
C SER A 245 9.56 -2.45 17.45
N LEU A 246 10.24 -3.21 18.30
CA LEU A 246 9.89 -4.60 18.62
C LEU A 246 8.52 -4.72 19.29
N PHE A 247 8.11 -3.75 20.13
CA PHE A 247 6.75 -3.70 20.66
C PHE A 247 5.71 -3.67 19.53
N PHE A 248 5.87 -2.77 18.53
CA PHE A 248 5.00 -2.70 17.38
C PHE A 248 5.08 -3.98 16.53
N LYS A 249 6.28 -4.51 16.31
CA LYS A 249 6.50 -5.71 15.50
C LYS A 249 5.86 -6.96 16.08
N HIS A 250 5.99 -7.18 17.38
CA HIS A 250 5.36 -8.33 18.04
C HIS A 250 3.84 -8.27 17.97
N ALA A 251 3.26 -7.09 18.10
CA ALA A 251 1.82 -6.90 17.99
C ALA A 251 1.31 -6.97 16.54
N CYS A 252 2.11 -6.49 15.59
CA CYS A 252 1.75 -6.36 14.16
C CYS A 252 2.87 -6.90 13.26
N PRO A 253 3.07 -8.23 13.20
CA PRO A 253 4.25 -8.85 12.55
C PRO A 253 4.38 -8.58 11.05
N ARG A 254 3.30 -8.12 10.41
CA ARG A 254 3.23 -7.87 8.96
C ARG A 254 3.24 -6.38 8.61
N ALA A 255 3.35 -5.49 9.60
CA ALA A 255 3.47 -4.06 9.40
C ALA A 255 4.92 -3.60 9.62
N TYR A 256 5.33 -2.52 8.95
CA TYR A 256 6.59 -1.85 9.27
C TYR A 256 6.55 -1.31 10.71
N SER A 257 7.60 -1.58 11.45
CA SER A 257 7.78 -1.11 12.83
C SER A 257 8.92 -0.09 12.98
N TYR A 258 9.82 -0.03 11.99
CA TYR A 258 10.90 0.96 11.86
C TYR A 258 11.35 0.99 10.38
N ALA A 259 12.21 1.95 10.02
CA ALA A 259 12.52 2.29 8.63
C ALA A 259 13.10 1.14 7.78
N TYR A 260 13.84 0.20 8.37
CA TYR A 260 14.49 -0.91 7.65
C TYR A 260 13.86 -2.28 7.93
N ASP A 261 12.55 -2.33 8.16
CA ASP A 261 11.79 -3.55 8.44
C ASP A 261 11.27 -4.26 7.17
N ASP A 262 11.94 -4.07 6.01
CA ASP A 262 11.48 -4.49 4.69
C ASP A 262 11.20 -5.99 4.58
N LYS A 263 12.06 -6.81 5.17
CA LYS A 263 12.06 -8.27 5.00
C LYS A 263 10.72 -8.94 5.32
N THR A 264 9.97 -8.39 6.24
CA THR A 264 8.70 -8.97 6.73
C THR A 264 7.49 -8.08 6.50
N SER A 265 7.68 -6.88 5.97
CA SER A 265 6.65 -5.83 5.92
C SER A 265 6.28 -5.40 4.52
N THR A 266 7.18 -5.52 3.53
CA THR A 266 6.88 -5.22 2.12
C THR A 266 6.16 -6.39 1.45
N TYR A 267 5.08 -6.09 0.74
CA TYR A 267 4.29 -7.04 -0.05
C TYR A 267 4.23 -6.60 -1.50
N THR A 268 4.16 -7.58 -2.39
CA THR A 268 4.05 -7.31 -3.83
C THR A 268 2.89 -8.08 -4.44
N CYS A 269 2.27 -7.48 -5.46
CA CYS A 269 1.27 -8.11 -6.31
C CYS A 269 1.60 -7.86 -7.78
N ALA A 270 1.10 -8.71 -8.68
CA ALA A 270 1.07 -8.36 -10.08
C ALA A 270 0.22 -7.10 -10.29
N THR A 271 0.71 -6.21 -11.13
CA THR A 271 0.05 -4.92 -11.40
C THR A 271 -1.40 -5.10 -11.89
N GLY A 272 -2.27 -4.17 -11.51
CA GLY A 272 -3.70 -4.19 -11.83
C GLY A 272 -4.57 -4.91 -10.81
N ALA A 273 -4.04 -5.26 -9.65
CA ALA A 273 -4.84 -5.73 -8.52
C ALA A 273 -5.70 -4.60 -7.95
N ASP A 274 -6.96 -4.92 -7.60
CA ASP A 274 -7.76 -4.07 -6.72
C ASP A 274 -7.37 -4.30 -5.26
N TYR A 275 -7.56 -3.29 -4.42
CA TYR A 275 -7.26 -3.40 -2.99
C TYR A 275 -8.47 -3.07 -2.12
N VAL A 276 -8.61 -3.79 -1.01
CA VAL A 276 -9.56 -3.47 0.06
C VAL A 276 -8.78 -3.03 1.27
N ILE A 277 -9.07 -1.82 1.72
CA ILE A 277 -8.49 -1.23 2.93
C ILE A 277 -9.58 -1.21 3.99
N ILE A 278 -9.37 -1.93 5.10
CA ILE A 278 -10.32 -2.05 6.18
C ILE A 278 -9.76 -1.37 7.42
N PHE A 279 -10.44 -0.36 7.88
CA PHE A 279 -10.14 0.30 9.15
C PHE A 279 -10.89 -0.40 10.29
N CYS A 280 -10.21 -0.69 11.39
CA CYS A 280 -10.70 -1.46 12.54
C CYS A 280 -11.28 -2.82 12.16
N PRO A 281 -10.52 -3.69 11.46
CA PRO A 281 -11.03 -5.00 11.06
C PRO A 281 -11.39 -5.83 12.30
N PRO A 282 -12.51 -6.60 12.26
CA PRO A 282 -12.90 -7.45 13.38
C PRO A 282 -11.88 -8.60 13.55
N PRO A 283 -11.56 -9.01 14.79
CA PRO A 283 -10.50 -9.98 15.09
C PRO A 283 -10.63 -11.31 14.35
N TYR A 284 -11.83 -11.86 14.26
CA TYR A 284 -12.07 -13.17 13.62
C TYR A 284 -11.91 -13.17 12.10
N THR A 285 -12.25 -12.06 11.43
CA THR A 285 -12.08 -11.93 9.97
C THR A 285 -10.61 -11.82 9.62
N SER A 286 -9.83 -11.26 10.48
CA SER A 286 -8.41 -11.00 10.31
C SER A 286 -7.57 -12.27 10.26
N GLN A 287 -7.82 -13.22 11.14
CA GLN A 287 -7.10 -14.51 11.20
C GLN A 287 -7.34 -15.36 9.94
N LYS A 288 -8.58 -15.38 9.44
CA LYS A 288 -8.94 -16.13 8.22
C LYS A 288 -8.36 -15.49 6.95
N LEU A 289 -8.26 -14.15 6.89
CA LEU A 289 -7.78 -13.42 5.72
C LEU A 289 -6.25 -13.34 5.64
N LEU A 290 -5.55 -13.40 6.76
CA LEU A 290 -4.08 -13.43 6.79
C LEU A 290 -3.50 -14.78 6.37
N GLY A 291 -4.36 -15.76 6.06
CA GLY A 291 -3.97 -17.12 5.70
C GLY A 291 -3.54 -17.93 6.94
N SER A 292 -4.15 -19.09 7.11
CA SER A 292 -3.63 -20.08 8.04
C SER A 292 -2.25 -20.50 7.55
N ARG A 293 -1.19 -20.03 8.21
CA ARG A 293 0.10 -20.70 8.08
C ARG A 293 -0.13 -22.16 8.48
N LYS A 294 0.31 -23.09 7.66
CA LYS A 294 0.26 -24.54 7.96
C LYS A 294 1.08 -24.93 9.20
N ASP A 295 1.79 -23.98 9.76
CA ASP A 295 2.60 -24.15 10.97
C ASP A 295 1.82 -23.55 12.14
N GLY A 296 0.99 -24.35 12.77
CA GLY A 296 0.10 -24.15 13.91
C GLY A 296 0.48 -23.18 15.06
N ALA A 297 1.18 -22.09 14.75
CA ALA A 297 1.47 -21.01 15.67
C ALA A 297 0.23 -20.08 15.72
N LEU A 298 -0.62 -20.32 16.70
CA LEU A 298 -1.48 -19.27 17.25
C LEU A 298 -0.62 -18.03 17.47
N LEU A 299 -1.05 -16.88 16.92
CA LEU A 299 -0.46 -15.59 17.31
C LEU A 299 -0.47 -15.52 18.83
N PRO A 300 0.67 -15.37 19.51
CA PRO A 300 0.68 -15.30 20.96
C PRO A 300 -0.20 -14.10 21.36
N LEU A 301 -1.17 -14.36 22.23
CA LEU A 301 -1.77 -13.30 23.04
C LEU A 301 -0.59 -12.57 23.67
N VAL A 302 -0.40 -11.29 23.30
CA VAL A 302 0.68 -10.47 23.84
C VAL A 302 0.55 -10.49 25.37
N ASN A 303 1.39 -11.30 26.04
CA ASN A 303 1.41 -11.32 27.49
C ASN A 303 2.13 -10.07 27.95
N MET A 304 1.35 -9.07 28.34
CA MET A 304 1.77 -7.74 28.79
C MET A 304 2.86 -7.76 29.85
N SER A 305 2.93 -8.81 30.68
CA SER A 305 3.95 -8.97 31.72
C SER A 305 5.36 -9.15 31.17
N THR A 306 5.52 -9.73 29.99
CA THR A 306 6.85 -10.01 29.41
C THR A 306 7.50 -8.77 28.81
N ILE A 307 6.70 -7.82 28.34
CA ILE A 307 7.20 -6.56 27.75
C ILE A 307 7.75 -5.62 28.82
N HIS A 308 7.11 -5.57 30.00
CA HIS A 308 7.58 -4.75 31.13
C HIS A 308 8.90 -5.23 31.76
N LEU A 309 9.18 -6.53 31.71
CA LEU A 309 10.43 -7.09 32.23
C LEU A 309 11.64 -6.78 31.36
N SER A 310 11.47 -6.70 30.03
CA SER A 310 12.56 -6.35 29.10
C SER A 310 13.03 -4.89 29.22
N SER A 311 12.11 -3.96 29.56
CA SER A 311 12.47 -2.54 29.71
C SER A 311 13.22 -2.25 31.02
N ARG A 312 13.04 -3.05 32.07
CA ARG A 312 13.79 -2.88 33.33
C ARG A 312 15.25 -3.30 33.24
N HIS A 313 15.56 -4.35 32.47
CA HIS A 313 16.95 -4.79 32.30
C HIS A 313 17.80 -3.86 31.42
N ALA A 314 17.20 -3.07 30.54
CA ALA A 314 17.94 -2.10 29.73
C ALA A 314 18.38 -0.87 30.53
N ASN A 315 17.66 -0.51 31.59
CA ASN A 315 18.02 0.62 32.45
C ASN A 315 19.06 0.29 33.56
N GLU A 316 19.21 -0.98 33.93
CA GLU A 316 20.19 -1.38 34.96
C GLU A 316 21.62 -1.60 34.41
N ALA A 317 21.76 -1.82 33.09
CA ALA A 317 23.08 -2.01 32.47
C ALA A 317 23.87 -0.71 32.23
N SER A 318 23.28 0.47 32.42
CA SER A 318 23.94 1.77 32.19
C SER A 318 24.47 2.49 33.45
N VAL A 319 24.40 1.88 34.62
CA VAL A 319 24.78 2.52 35.90
C VAL A 319 25.99 1.86 36.59
N SER A 320 26.59 0.81 36.07
CA SER A 320 27.80 0.20 36.62
C SER A 320 28.97 0.22 35.64
N GLY A 321 29.59 1.37 35.51
CA GLY A 321 30.82 1.55 34.75
C GLY A 321 31.39 2.96 34.93
N ILE A 322 31.98 3.21 36.11
CA ILE A 322 33.00 4.27 36.30
C ILE A 322 34.33 3.60 36.08
#